data_8e1e3f107acd963387810709a6f1be04
#
_entry.id   8e1e3f107acd963387810709a6f1be04
#
_cell.length_a   1.000
_cell.length_b   1.000
_cell.length_c   1.000
_cell.angle_alpha   90.00
_cell.angle_beta   90.00
_cell.angle_gamma   90.00
#
_symmetry.space_group_name_H-M   'P 1'
#
loop_
_entity.id
_entity.type
_entity.pdbx_description
1 polymer ?
#
loop_
_entity_poly.entity_id
_entity_poly.type
_entity_poly.pdbx_seq_one_letter_code
_entity_poly.pdbx_strand_id
1 'polypeptide(L)'
;MKDYFGYEGKKCVVTGASSGMGKATVEMLVDLGAKVYAVDLNECNVNGIEKFLKCNLAKKEEIDDLFKDLPEKIDSFFGVAGLSGSKTDYMTTFNCNYTANMYITLKYLNERMEKGGTIAFVTSTAGLNWKSYKKEQNKVVHSKTWEEVEKLVMPLAKIAPATMAYMYSKRCLSQFICEQAVEFGKKGIRMNNVMPGSTDTGMKDEFEKMAGGKEALLEETGVAKRLATPEEMAKPLVFLNSDMATFISGIDLCVDSADNCMKILKIKKDREAVPATNKLILKIAKKMMDKGNKKLNEKN
;
A
#
# COMPACT_ATOMS: atom_id res chain seq x y z
N MET A 1 20.49 1.66 -27.42
CA MET A 1 20.04 0.38 -26.81
C MET A 1 18.51 0.43 -26.80
N LYS A 2 17.81 -0.69 -27.04
CA LYS A 2 16.33 -0.68 -27.00
C LYS A 2 15.88 -0.46 -25.55
N ASP A 3 15.04 0.55 -25.30
CA ASP A 3 14.43 0.76 -24.00
C ASP A 3 13.31 -0.28 -23.79
N TYR A 4 13.55 -1.25 -22.91
CA TYR A 4 12.58 -2.28 -22.58
C TYR A 4 11.59 -1.82 -21.49
N PHE A 5 11.96 -0.84 -20.68
CA PHE A 5 11.09 -0.33 -19.63
C PHE A 5 10.03 0.62 -20.18
N GLY A 6 10.39 1.42 -21.19
CA GLY A 6 9.47 2.33 -21.88
C GLY A 6 8.94 3.47 -21.00
N TYR A 7 9.78 4.02 -20.11
CA TYR A 7 9.39 5.14 -19.25
C TYR A 7 9.77 6.52 -19.79
N GLU A 8 10.63 6.60 -20.79
CA GLU A 8 11.08 7.87 -21.37
C GLU A 8 9.89 8.79 -21.71
N GLY A 9 9.83 9.96 -21.09
CA GLY A 9 8.79 10.96 -21.27
C GLY A 9 7.41 10.62 -20.71
N LYS A 10 7.18 9.41 -20.15
CA LYS A 10 5.88 9.04 -19.54
C LYS A 10 5.60 9.85 -18.27
N LYS A 11 4.38 10.29 -18.12
CA LYS A 11 3.88 11.00 -16.92
C LYS A 11 3.54 9.98 -15.83
N CYS A 12 4.42 9.90 -14.84
CA CYS A 12 4.31 8.97 -13.72
C CYS A 12 3.93 9.71 -12.43
N VAL A 13 2.87 9.29 -11.76
CA VAL A 13 2.47 9.80 -10.44
C VAL A 13 2.86 8.80 -9.38
N VAL A 14 3.61 9.23 -8.35
CA VAL A 14 4.04 8.38 -7.23
C VAL A 14 3.57 8.97 -5.93
N THR A 15 2.75 8.25 -5.17
CA THR A 15 2.34 8.64 -3.81
C THR A 15 3.28 8.03 -2.76
N GLY A 16 3.50 8.71 -1.62
CA GLY A 16 4.48 8.28 -0.64
C GLY A 16 5.93 8.52 -1.10
N ALA A 17 6.13 9.55 -1.91
CA ALA A 17 7.32 9.80 -2.71
C ALA A 17 8.54 10.31 -1.92
N SER A 18 8.37 10.78 -0.67
CA SER A 18 9.44 11.45 0.09
C SER A 18 10.40 10.50 0.80
N SER A 19 10.02 9.23 0.99
CA SER A 19 10.81 8.29 1.78
C SER A 19 10.62 6.82 1.35
N GLY A 20 11.50 5.95 1.82
CA GLY A 20 11.37 4.50 1.68
C GLY A 20 11.15 4.04 0.24
N MET A 21 10.21 3.11 0.07
CA MET A 21 9.90 2.49 -1.23
C MET A 21 9.43 3.49 -2.28
N GLY A 22 8.65 4.52 -1.87
CA GLY A 22 8.18 5.55 -2.78
C GLY A 22 9.32 6.41 -3.31
N LYS A 23 10.23 6.85 -2.44
CA LYS A 23 11.42 7.60 -2.86
C LYS A 23 12.30 6.78 -3.82
N ALA A 24 12.58 5.54 -3.48
CA ALA A 24 13.35 4.66 -4.37
C ALA A 24 12.65 4.44 -5.73
N THR A 25 11.30 4.39 -5.74
CA THR A 25 10.53 4.33 -6.99
C THR A 25 10.68 5.61 -7.81
N VAL A 26 10.62 6.79 -7.16
CA VAL A 26 10.83 8.10 -7.83
C VAL A 26 12.21 8.17 -8.45
N GLU A 27 13.27 7.84 -7.69
CA GLU A 27 14.66 7.85 -8.16
C GLU A 27 14.84 6.97 -9.41
N MET A 28 14.33 5.73 -9.37
CA MET A 28 14.39 4.83 -10.52
C MET A 28 13.64 5.36 -11.75
N LEU A 29 12.46 5.96 -11.56
CA LEU A 29 11.67 6.50 -12.67
C LEU A 29 12.33 7.73 -13.30
N VAL A 30 12.96 8.58 -12.49
CA VAL A 30 13.76 9.72 -12.99
C VAL A 30 14.93 9.21 -13.82
N ASP A 31 15.67 8.22 -13.33
CA ASP A 31 16.80 7.60 -14.06
C ASP A 31 16.37 6.94 -15.38
N LEU A 32 15.12 6.49 -15.48
CA LEU A 32 14.50 5.94 -16.68
C LEU A 32 13.86 7.00 -17.61
N GLY A 33 14.07 8.29 -17.34
CA GLY A 33 13.60 9.39 -18.18
C GLY A 33 12.11 9.73 -18.04
N ALA A 34 11.42 9.23 -17.00
CA ALA A 34 10.02 9.56 -16.76
C ALA A 34 9.85 10.99 -16.23
N LYS A 35 8.71 11.62 -16.56
CA LYS A 35 8.23 12.85 -15.94
C LYS A 35 7.50 12.51 -14.65
N VAL A 36 8.19 12.61 -13.52
CA VAL A 36 7.68 12.15 -12.22
C VAL A 36 6.98 13.27 -11.46
N TYR A 37 5.71 13.04 -11.12
CA TYR A 37 4.91 13.85 -10.21
C TYR A 37 4.93 13.18 -8.85
N ALA A 38 5.75 13.71 -7.95
CA ALA A 38 5.96 13.17 -6.61
C ALA A 38 4.90 13.72 -5.64
N VAL A 39 4.15 12.84 -4.98
CA VAL A 39 3.06 13.21 -4.06
C VAL A 39 3.38 12.67 -2.67
N ASP A 40 3.42 13.54 -1.67
CA ASP A 40 3.64 13.17 -0.27
C ASP A 40 3.15 14.26 0.68
N LEU A 41 3.06 13.96 1.96
CA LEU A 41 2.85 14.92 3.04
C LEU A 41 4.12 15.74 3.32
N ASN A 42 5.28 15.11 3.16
CA ASN A 42 6.60 15.70 3.37
C ASN A 42 7.28 15.99 2.02
N GLU A 43 8.19 16.94 1.99
CA GLU A 43 8.91 17.32 0.77
C GLU A 43 9.72 16.16 0.20
N CYS A 44 9.67 15.99 -1.12
CA CYS A 44 10.45 15.02 -1.86
C CYS A 44 11.73 15.66 -2.39
N ASN A 45 12.87 15.29 -1.82
CA ASN A 45 14.19 15.85 -2.16
C ASN A 45 14.92 14.99 -3.21
N VAL A 46 14.20 14.50 -4.23
CA VAL A 46 14.80 13.80 -5.38
C VAL A 46 14.96 14.78 -6.52
N ASN A 47 16.19 14.90 -7.04
CA ASN A 47 16.47 15.75 -8.19
C ASN A 47 15.88 15.15 -9.46
N GLY A 48 15.43 15.99 -10.40
CA GLY A 48 14.94 15.57 -11.71
C GLY A 48 13.44 15.19 -11.74
N ILE A 49 12.70 15.35 -10.65
CA ILE A 49 11.23 15.24 -10.68
C ILE A 49 10.62 16.39 -11.47
N GLU A 50 9.50 16.14 -12.14
CA GLU A 50 8.74 17.19 -12.86
C GLU A 50 8.06 18.15 -11.89
N LYS A 51 7.41 17.65 -10.84
CA LYS A 51 6.74 18.45 -9.82
C LYS A 51 6.60 17.68 -8.51
N PHE A 52 6.80 18.37 -7.39
CA PHE A 52 6.36 17.91 -6.07
C PHE A 52 4.99 18.49 -5.74
N LEU A 53 4.10 17.67 -5.19
CA LEU A 53 2.75 18.05 -4.79
C LEU A 53 2.48 17.55 -3.37
N LYS A 54 2.30 18.49 -2.45
CA LYS A 54 1.98 18.17 -1.06
C LYS A 54 0.52 17.74 -0.94
N CYS A 55 0.27 16.56 -0.34
CA CYS A 55 -1.09 16.05 -0.14
C CYS A 55 -1.16 15.10 1.05
N ASN A 56 -2.13 15.30 1.92
CA ASN A 56 -2.52 14.33 2.93
C ASN A 56 -3.60 13.39 2.34
N LEU A 57 -3.18 12.20 1.94
CA LEU A 57 -4.08 11.20 1.35
C LEU A 57 -5.17 10.68 2.30
N ALA A 58 -5.09 10.95 3.60
CA ALA A 58 -6.18 10.64 4.52
C ALA A 58 -7.36 11.63 4.45
N LYS A 59 -7.25 12.68 3.62
CA LYS A 59 -8.25 13.74 3.46
C LYS A 59 -8.71 13.84 2.01
N LYS A 60 -9.99 13.66 1.80
CA LYS A 60 -10.62 13.67 0.47
C LYS A 60 -10.43 15.00 -0.27
N GLU A 61 -10.61 16.11 0.43
CA GLU A 61 -10.52 17.46 -0.14
C GLU A 61 -9.11 17.75 -0.64
N GLU A 62 -8.07 17.31 0.09
CA GLU A 62 -6.69 17.46 -0.34
C GLU A 62 -6.37 16.63 -1.59
N ILE A 63 -7.02 15.45 -1.74
CA ILE A 63 -6.93 14.65 -2.97
C ILE A 63 -7.63 15.37 -4.13
N ASP A 64 -8.81 15.96 -3.90
CA ASP A 64 -9.52 16.70 -4.93
C ASP A 64 -8.72 17.92 -5.42
N ASP A 65 -8.03 18.61 -4.51
CA ASP A 65 -7.13 19.73 -4.86
C ASP A 65 -5.87 19.24 -5.59
N LEU A 66 -5.26 18.13 -5.14
CA LEU A 66 -4.12 17.49 -5.80
C LEU A 66 -4.38 17.23 -7.28
N PHE A 67 -5.57 16.72 -7.62
CA PHE A 67 -5.90 16.39 -9.00
C PHE A 67 -6.19 17.60 -9.88
N LYS A 68 -6.32 18.82 -9.34
CA LYS A 68 -6.33 20.06 -10.13
C LYS A 68 -4.93 20.41 -10.66
N ASP A 69 -3.89 19.98 -9.94
CA ASP A 69 -2.49 20.29 -10.23
C ASP A 69 -1.74 19.17 -10.96
N LEU A 70 -2.30 17.96 -11.00
CA LEU A 70 -1.78 16.83 -11.75
C LEU A 70 -2.15 16.92 -13.23
N PRO A 71 -1.35 16.32 -14.14
CA PRO A 71 -1.66 16.32 -15.56
C PRO A 71 -3.00 15.64 -15.86
N GLU A 72 -3.73 16.16 -16.88
CA GLU A 72 -5.00 15.57 -17.33
C GLU A 72 -4.84 14.13 -17.81
N LYS A 73 -3.68 13.79 -18.39
CA LYS A 73 -3.34 12.42 -18.81
C LYS A 73 -2.22 11.89 -17.93
N ILE A 74 -2.42 10.70 -17.37
CA ILE A 74 -1.47 9.97 -16.54
C ILE A 74 -1.16 8.64 -17.23
N ASP A 75 0.14 8.36 -17.48
CA ASP A 75 0.56 7.12 -18.13
C ASP A 75 0.79 6.00 -17.12
N SER A 76 1.35 6.32 -15.95
CA SER A 76 1.59 5.35 -14.88
C SER A 76 1.28 5.93 -13.50
N PHE A 77 0.60 5.15 -12.66
CA PHE A 77 0.32 5.52 -11.27
C PHE A 77 0.93 4.49 -10.31
N PHE A 78 1.59 4.99 -9.28
CA PHE A 78 2.23 4.20 -8.22
C PHE A 78 1.65 4.60 -6.86
N GLY A 79 0.75 3.76 -6.33
CA GLY A 79 0.14 3.94 -5.02
C GLY A 79 1.00 3.33 -3.92
N VAL A 80 2.02 4.05 -3.45
CA VAL A 80 3.02 3.54 -2.50
C VAL A 80 2.79 4.04 -1.08
N ALA A 81 2.12 5.18 -0.90
CA ALA A 81 1.82 5.75 0.41
C ALA A 81 1.13 4.75 1.35
N GLY A 82 1.52 4.78 2.61
CA GLY A 82 0.90 3.95 3.63
C GLY A 82 1.28 4.35 5.04
N LEU A 83 0.43 3.97 6.01
CA LEU A 83 0.60 4.20 7.45
C LEU A 83 0.47 2.88 8.20
N SER A 84 1.31 2.62 9.20
CA SER A 84 1.29 1.39 10.00
C SER A 84 0.13 1.32 11.00
N GLY A 85 -0.41 2.47 11.39
CA GLY A 85 -1.41 2.60 12.45
C GLY A 85 -0.83 2.64 13.87
N SER A 86 0.48 2.69 14.04
CA SER A 86 1.10 2.78 15.37
C SER A 86 1.15 4.21 15.90
N LYS A 87 1.22 5.20 15.00
CA LYS A 87 1.28 6.64 15.32
C LYS A 87 0.05 7.43 14.86
N THR A 88 -0.92 6.78 14.26
CA THR A 88 -2.13 7.39 13.73
C THR A 88 -3.37 6.66 14.22
N ASP A 89 -4.53 7.32 14.18
CA ASP A 89 -5.80 6.68 14.50
C ASP A 89 -6.25 5.69 13.41
N TYR A 90 -7.29 4.94 13.73
CA TYR A 90 -7.84 3.91 12.85
C TYR A 90 -8.33 4.47 11.51
N MET A 91 -9.09 5.58 11.54
CA MET A 91 -9.68 6.17 10.34
C MET A 91 -8.62 6.77 9.43
N THR A 92 -7.68 7.53 10.00
CA THR A 92 -6.55 8.10 9.26
C THR A 92 -5.73 7.01 8.58
N THR A 93 -5.43 5.92 9.29
CA THR A 93 -4.70 4.76 8.72
C THR A 93 -5.48 4.10 7.60
N PHE A 94 -6.78 3.83 7.83
CA PHE A 94 -7.62 3.17 6.83
C PHE A 94 -7.83 4.03 5.59
N ASN A 95 -8.10 5.32 5.79
CA ASN A 95 -8.30 6.28 4.69
C ASN A 95 -7.05 6.41 3.83
N CYS A 96 -5.88 6.58 4.43
CA CYS A 96 -4.62 6.66 3.67
C CYS A 96 -4.34 5.36 2.89
N ASN A 97 -4.50 4.19 3.55
CA ASN A 97 -4.07 2.92 2.96
C ASN A 97 -5.06 2.36 1.93
N TYR A 98 -6.36 2.58 2.12
CA TYR A 98 -7.40 2.01 1.27
C TYR A 98 -8.30 3.06 0.60
N THR A 99 -8.98 3.90 1.40
CA THR A 99 -10.04 4.78 0.89
C THR A 99 -9.52 5.74 -0.18
N ALA A 100 -8.31 6.30 0.04
CA ALA A 100 -7.63 7.18 -0.91
C ALA A 100 -7.35 6.47 -2.24
N ASN A 101 -6.77 5.25 -2.16
CA ASN A 101 -6.44 4.48 -3.38
C ASN A 101 -7.68 4.10 -4.17
N MET A 102 -8.75 3.68 -3.48
CA MET A 102 -10.05 3.42 -4.09
C MET A 102 -10.62 4.68 -4.75
N TYR A 103 -10.66 5.79 -4.01
CA TYR A 103 -11.21 7.06 -4.50
C TYR A 103 -10.44 7.62 -5.70
N ILE A 104 -9.11 7.64 -5.61
CA ILE A 104 -8.24 8.06 -6.72
C ILE A 104 -8.49 7.18 -7.96
N THR A 105 -8.55 5.87 -7.77
CA THR A 105 -8.75 4.92 -8.87
C THR A 105 -10.09 5.13 -9.56
N LEU A 106 -11.18 5.15 -8.80
CA LEU A 106 -12.54 5.19 -9.38
C LEU A 106 -12.89 6.56 -9.96
N LYS A 107 -12.46 7.65 -9.32
CA LYS A 107 -12.80 9.02 -9.75
C LYS A 107 -11.83 9.56 -10.79
N TYR A 108 -10.52 9.44 -10.54
CA TYR A 108 -9.53 10.17 -11.33
C TYR A 108 -8.79 9.32 -12.35
N LEU A 109 -8.26 8.15 -11.95
CA LEU A 109 -7.50 7.32 -12.88
C LEU A 109 -8.40 6.72 -13.96
N ASN A 110 -9.66 6.44 -13.61
CA ASN A 110 -10.67 5.98 -14.56
C ASN A 110 -10.90 6.94 -15.74
N GLU A 111 -10.71 8.24 -15.52
CA GLU A 111 -10.91 9.32 -16.52
C GLU A 111 -9.59 9.74 -17.16
N ARG A 112 -8.47 9.75 -16.39
CA ARG A 112 -7.19 10.31 -16.83
C ARG A 112 -6.23 9.29 -17.43
N MET A 113 -6.58 8.00 -17.42
CA MET A 113 -5.76 6.95 -18.02
C MET A 113 -6.40 6.42 -19.30
N GLU A 114 -5.59 6.27 -20.32
CA GLU A 114 -5.97 5.71 -21.62
C GLU A 114 -5.43 4.28 -21.77
N LYS A 115 -5.79 3.64 -22.88
CA LYS A 115 -5.23 2.33 -23.27
C LYS A 115 -3.70 2.36 -23.23
N GLY A 116 -3.11 1.36 -22.58
CA GLY A 116 -1.67 1.28 -22.34
C GLY A 116 -1.25 1.85 -20.96
N GLY A 117 -2.15 2.53 -20.25
CA GLY A 117 -1.91 3.01 -18.89
C GLY A 117 -1.64 1.87 -17.90
N THR A 118 -0.92 2.17 -16.83
CA THR A 118 -0.51 1.17 -15.83
C THR A 118 -0.64 1.68 -14.39
N ILE A 119 -1.09 0.79 -13.51
CA ILE A 119 -1.28 1.10 -12.09
C ILE A 119 -0.58 0.00 -11.27
N ALA A 120 0.26 0.40 -10.33
CA ALA A 120 0.83 -0.51 -9.34
C ALA A 120 0.63 0.04 -7.92
N PHE A 121 0.16 -0.83 -7.04
CA PHE A 121 -0.02 -0.50 -5.62
C PHE A 121 0.97 -1.25 -4.75
N VAL A 122 1.23 -0.70 -3.57
CA VAL A 122 1.92 -1.38 -2.48
C VAL A 122 0.91 -1.75 -1.40
N THR A 123 0.66 -3.06 -1.26
CA THR A 123 -0.08 -3.55 -0.10
C THR A 123 0.88 -4.03 0.99
N SER A 124 0.86 -5.30 1.34
CA SER A 124 1.73 -5.93 2.32
C SER A 124 1.50 -7.44 2.33
N THR A 125 2.45 -8.21 2.83
CA THR A 125 2.19 -9.62 3.22
C THR A 125 1.03 -9.76 4.21
N ALA A 126 0.72 -8.71 5.00
CA ALA A 126 -0.49 -8.65 5.84
C ALA A 126 -1.81 -8.74 5.03
N GLY A 127 -1.76 -8.48 3.73
CA GLY A 127 -2.87 -8.63 2.80
C GLY A 127 -3.04 -10.04 2.20
N LEU A 128 -2.07 -10.94 2.34
CA LEU A 128 -2.05 -12.26 1.65
C LEU A 128 -3.31 -13.11 1.86
N ASN A 129 -3.87 -13.07 3.06
CA ASN A 129 -5.05 -13.88 3.42
C ASN A 129 -6.39 -13.28 2.96
N TRP A 130 -6.40 -12.23 2.13
CA TRP A 130 -7.65 -11.56 1.73
C TRP A 130 -8.68 -12.50 1.09
N LYS A 131 -8.24 -13.51 0.34
CA LYS A 131 -9.15 -14.49 -0.31
C LYS A 131 -9.98 -15.27 0.70
N SER A 132 -9.35 -15.68 1.82
CA SER A 132 -10.02 -16.42 2.91
C SER A 132 -11.02 -15.54 3.68
N TYR A 133 -10.80 -14.23 3.69
CA TYR A 133 -11.63 -13.26 4.41
C TYR A 133 -12.47 -12.37 3.48
N LYS A 134 -12.65 -12.73 2.21
CA LYS A 134 -13.36 -11.93 1.20
C LYS A 134 -14.73 -11.46 1.67
N LYS A 135 -15.50 -12.30 2.37
CA LYS A 135 -16.82 -11.94 2.88
C LYS A 135 -16.81 -10.77 3.87
N GLU A 136 -15.73 -10.61 4.66
CA GLU A 136 -15.59 -9.51 5.62
C GLU A 136 -15.38 -8.17 4.94
N GLN A 137 -14.76 -8.18 3.76
CA GLN A 137 -14.30 -6.99 3.03
C GLN A 137 -15.30 -6.54 1.97
N ASN A 138 -16.14 -7.44 1.45
CA ASN A 138 -16.98 -7.19 0.29
C ASN A 138 -17.77 -5.87 0.36
N LYS A 139 -18.37 -5.55 1.50
CA LYS A 139 -19.15 -4.31 1.62
C LYS A 139 -18.29 -3.07 1.46
N VAL A 140 -17.07 -3.08 2.01
CA VAL A 140 -16.11 -1.97 1.91
C VAL A 140 -15.54 -1.89 0.50
N VAL A 141 -15.16 -3.03 -0.08
CA VAL A 141 -14.55 -3.08 -1.42
C VAL A 141 -15.53 -2.68 -2.52
N HIS A 142 -16.82 -2.98 -2.34
CA HIS A 142 -17.86 -2.62 -3.29
C HIS A 142 -18.45 -1.21 -3.08
N SER A 143 -18.01 -0.47 -2.06
CA SER A 143 -18.34 0.95 -1.91
C SER A 143 -17.83 1.76 -3.10
N LYS A 144 -18.56 2.80 -3.46
CA LYS A 144 -18.23 3.66 -4.61
C LYS A 144 -17.79 5.06 -4.20
N THR A 145 -18.07 5.44 -2.96
CA THR A 145 -17.73 6.76 -2.44
C THR A 145 -16.89 6.67 -1.18
N TRP A 146 -16.20 7.76 -0.89
CA TRP A 146 -15.42 7.91 0.34
C TRP A 146 -16.29 7.74 1.58
N GLU A 147 -17.45 8.39 1.58
CA GLU A 147 -18.40 8.43 2.70
C GLU A 147 -19.02 7.06 2.98
N GLU A 148 -19.28 6.26 1.95
CA GLU A 148 -19.74 4.87 2.12
C GLU A 148 -18.72 4.02 2.84
N VAL A 149 -17.43 4.14 2.49
CA VAL A 149 -16.34 3.43 3.17
C VAL A 149 -16.24 3.87 4.63
N GLU A 150 -16.23 5.17 4.91
CA GLU A 150 -16.15 5.69 6.28
C GLU A 150 -17.32 5.19 7.14
N LYS A 151 -18.54 5.22 6.63
CA LYS A 151 -19.72 4.71 7.32
C LYS A 151 -19.59 3.25 7.75
N LEU A 152 -18.97 2.42 6.90
CA LEU A 152 -18.76 1.00 7.17
C LEU A 152 -17.62 0.75 8.16
N VAL A 153 -16.58 1.56 8.12
CA VAL A 153 -15.34 1.37 8.88
C VAL A 153 -15.38 2.05 10.26
N MET A 154 -16.08 3.18 10.39
CA MET A 154 -16.18 3.93 11.64
C MET A 154 -16.63 3.09 12.86
N PRO A 155 -17.57 2.14 12.76
CA PRO A 155 -17.91 1.27 13.89
C PRO A 155 -16.74 0.40 14.36
N LEU A 156 -15.83 0.01 13.46
CA LEU A 156 -14.62 -0.76 13.80
C LEU A 156 -13.60 0.14 14.51
N ALA A 157 -13.45 1.37 14.06
CA ALA A 157 -12.54 2.35 14.66
C ALA A 157 -12.80 2.58 16.15
N LYS A 158 -14.06 2.43 16.61
CA LYS A 158 -14.43 2.57 18.01
C LYS A 158 -13.95 1.42 18.91
N ILE A 159 -13.74 0.23 18.33
CA ILE A 159 -13.49 -1.00 19.10
C ILE A 159 -12.18 -1.70 18.78
N ALA A 160 -11.49 -1.28 17.73
CA ALA A 160 -10.26 -1.91 17.25
C ALA A 160 -9.04 -0.98 17.43
N PRO A 161 -7.84 -1.53 17.68
CA PRO A 161 -6.63 -0.74 17.63
C PRO A 161 -6.32 -0.30 16.19
N ALA A 162 -5.65 0.85 16.03
CA ALA A 162 -5.34 1.40 14.70
C ALA A 162 -4.42 0.48 13.87
N THR A 163 -3.59 -0.35 14.52
CA THR A 163 -2.77 -1.36 13.83
C THR A 163 -3.61 -2.43 13.11
N MET A 164 -4.85 -2.69 13.57
CA MET A 164 -5.77 -3.57 12.85
C MET A 164 -6.33 -2.89 11.58
N ALA A 165 -6.39 -1.55 11.53
CA ALA A 165 -6.71 -0.82 10.31
C ALA A 165 -5.68 -1.10 9.21
N TYR A 166 -4.40 -1.23 9.56
CA TYR A 166 -3.36 -1.58 8.60
C TYR A 166 -3.66 -2.91 7.89
N MET A 167 -3.80 -4.00 8.65
CA MET A 167 -4.08 -5.31 8.08
C MET A 167 -5.39 -5.32 7.27
N TYR A 168 -6.44 -4.73 7.82
CA TYR A 168 -7.75 -4.71 7.15
C TYR A 168 -7.72 -3.89 5.86
N SER A 169 -7.10 -2.70 5.87
CA SER A 169 -6.95 -1.87 4.68
C SER A 169 -6.13 -2.56 3.57
N LYS A 170 -5.04 -3.26 3.94
CA LYS A 170 -4.21 -3.98 2.97
C LYS A 170 -4.96 -5.16 2.34
N ARG A 171 -5.80 -5.89 3.10
CA ARG A 171 -6.70 -6.92 2.55
C ARG A 171 -7.76 -6.33 1.63
N CYS A 172 -8.42 -5.23 2.03
CA CYS A 172 -9.39 -4.53 1.19
C CYS A 172 -8.74 -4.06 -0.12
N LEU A 173 -7.54 -3.50 -0.05
CA LEU A 173 -6.83 -3.01 -1.24
C LEU A 173 -6.44 -4.17 -2.18
N SER A 174 -5.97 -5.29 -1.66
CA SER A 174 -5.64 -6.46 -2.49
C SER A 174 -6.87 -7.02 -3.23
N GLN A 175 -8.02 -7.13 -2.54
CA GLN A 175 -9.26 -7.53 -3.19
C GLN A 175 -9.70 -6.50 -4.24
N PHE A 176 -9.68 -5.21 -3.90
CA PHE A 176 -10.03 -4.12 -4.79
C PHE A 176 -9.19 -4.15 -6.07
N ILE A 177 -7.87 -4.28 -5.95
CA ILE A 177 -6.95 -4.36 -7.10
C ILE A 177 -7.30 -5.56 -7.99
N CYS A 178 -7.53 -6.73 -7.40
CA CYS A 178 -7.91 -7.92 -8.15
C CYS A 178 -9.20 -7.72 -8.96
N GLU A 179 -10.23 -7.09 -8.37
CA GLU A 179 -11.50 -6.83 -9.04
C GLU A 179 -11.37 -5.69 -10.09
N GLN A 180 -10.66 -4.60 -9.75
CA GLN A 180 -10.47 -3.48 -10.68
C GLN A 180 -9.53 -3.81 -11.84
N ALA A 181 -8.58 -4.73 -11.67
CA ALA A 181 -7.73 -5.19 -12.77
C ALA A 181 -8.56 -5.77 -13.94
N VAL A 182 -9.71 -6.39 -13.65
CA VAL A 182 -10.65 -6.86 -14.68
C VAL A 182 -11.34 -5.68 -15.37
N GLU A 183 -11.84 -4.70 -14.61
CA GLU A 183 -12.58 -3.56 -15.17
C GLU A 183 -11.67 -2.62 -15.98
N PHE A 184 -10.49 -2.28 -15.44
CA PHE A 184 -9.49 -1.48 -16.13
C PHE A 184 -8.88 -2.24 -17.33
N GLY A 185 -8.75 -3.57 -17.22
CA GLY A 185 -8.28 -4.43 -18.30
C GLY A 185 -9.16 -4.37 -19.55
N LYS A 186 -10.49 -4.20 -19.40
CA LYS A 186 -11.42 -3.96 -20.52
C LYS A 186 -11.10 -2.66 -21.30
N LYS A 187 -10.45 -1.70 -20.64
CA LYS A 187 -9.96 -0.44 -21.23
C LYS A 187 -8.53 -0.54 -21.75
N GLY A 188 -7.88 -1.69 -21.60
CA GLY A 188 -6.46 -1.89 -21.94
C GLY A 188 -5.49 -1.24 -20.95
N ILE A 189 -5.92 -1.04 -19.70
CA ILE A 189 -5.10 -0.54 -18.59
C ILE A 189 -4.76 -1.71 -17.67
N ARG A 190 -3.47 -1.86 -17.29
CA ARG A 190 -3.02 -2.91 -16.38
C ARG A 190 -3.01 -2.42 -14.95
N MET A 191 -3.36 -3.29 -14.01
CA MET A 191 -3.33 -2.97 -12.59
C MET A 191 -2.74 -4.15 -11.81
N ASN A 192 -1.72 -3.88 -10.99
CA ASN A 192 -0.98 -4.90 -10.27
C ASN A 192 -0.69 -4.47 -8.83
N ASN A 193 -0.22 -5.41 -8.03
CA ASN A 193 0.07 -5.25 -6.62
C ASN A 193 1.43 -5.85 -6.27
N VAL A 194 2.24 -5.10 -5.52
CA VAL A 194 3.40 -5.62 -4.80
C VAL A 194 3.03 -5.80 -3.33
N MET A 195 3.32 -6.97 -2.78
CA MET A 195 3.13 -7.32 -1.37
C MET A 195 4.49 -7.44 -0.68
N PRO A 196 5.03 -6.37 -0.12
CA PRO A 196 6.31 -6.39 0.58
C PRO A 196 6.27 -7.25 1.84
N GLY A 197 7.35 -7.98 2.09
CA GLY A 197 7.73 -8.41 3.42
C GLY A 197 8.37 -7.26 4.22
N SER A 198 9.04 -7.63 5.32
CA SER A 198 9.67 -6.66 6.21
C SER A 198 10.79 -5.88 5.50
N THR A 199 10.63 -4.57 5.39
CA THR A 199 11.49 -3.67 4.62
C THR A 199 12.06 -2.56 5.53
N ASP A 200 13.32 -2.18 5.33
CA ASP A 200 14.01 -1.11 6.06
C ASP A 200 13.55 0.26 5.54
N THR A 201 12.50 0.79 6.15
CA THR A 201 11.89 2.09 5.81
C THR A 201 11.68 2.90 7.08
N GLY A 202 11.20 4.14 6.95
CA GLY A 202 10.82 4.98 8.10
C GLY A 202 9.78 4.36 9.04
N MET A 203 9.08 3.30 8.63
CA MET A 203 8.14 2.54 9.47
C MET A 203 8.78 1.36 10.21
N LYS A 204 10.08 1.10 10.03
CA LYS A 204 10.79 -0.04 10.62
C LYS A 204 10.61 -0.15 12.14
N ASP A 205 10.86 0.95 12.86
CA ASP A 205 10.77 0.96 14.32
C ASP A 205 9.35 0.67 14.82
N GLU A 206 8.36 1.05 14.03
CA GLU A 206 6.96 0.77 14.32
C GLU A 206 6.65 -0.71 14.17
N PHE A 207 7.10 -1.33 13.09
CA PHE A 207 6.96 -2.78 12.87
C PHE A 207 7.79 -3.60 13.85
N GLU A 208 8.98 -3.14 14.23
CA GLU A 208 9.80 -3.79 15.26
C GLU A 208 9.06 -3.85 16.60
N LYS A 209 8.46 -2.73 17.03
CA LYS A 209 7.62 -2.71 18.25
C LYS A 209 6.40 -3.61 18.14
N MET A 210 5.74 -3.63 16.97
CA MET A 210 4.57 -4.49 16.73
C MET A 210 4.92 -5.97 16.73
N ALA A 211 6.08 -6.33 16.21
CA ALA A 211 6.58 -7.71 16.20
C ALA A 211 7.02 -8.21 17.58
N GLY A 212 7.35 -7.30 18.50
CA GLY A 212 7.87 -7.62 19.84
C GLY A 212 9.39 -7.53 19.94
N GLY A 213 10.03 -6.78 19.04
CA GLY A 213 11.46 -6.49 19.03
C GLY A 213 12.16 -6.88 17.72
N LYS A 214 13.42 -6.48 17.60
CA LYS A 214 14.23 -6.65 16.38
C LYS A 214 14.36 -8.13 15.96
N GLU A 215 14.61 -9.02 16.90
CA GLU A 215 14.76 -10.47 16.61
C GLU A 215 13.44 -11.03 16.04
N ALA A 216 12.31 -10.69 16.67
CA ALA A 216 11.00 -11.12 16.20
C ALA A 216 10.65 -10.56 14.81
N LEU A 217 11.07 -9.32 14.50
CA LEU A 217 10.92 -8.76 13.16
C LEU A 217 11.81 -9.48 12.15
N LEU A 218 13.03 -9.86 12.50
CA LEU A 218 13.93 -10.63 11.63
C LEU A 218 13.41 -12.06 11.35
N GLU A 219 12.61 -12.63 12.24
CA GLU A 219 11.90 -13.88 11.93
C GLU A 219 10.90 -13.72 10.79
N GLU A 220 10.37 -12.49 10.54
CA GLU A 220 9.42 -12.19 9.45
C GLU A 220 10.13 -11.79 8.14
N THR A 221 11.39 -12.15 7.94
CA THR A 221 12.19 -11.80 6.75
C THR A 221 12.51 -13.00 5.84
N GLY A 222 11.82 -14.10 6.03
CA GLY A 222 12.00 -15.31 5.24
C GLY A 222 13.41 -15.90 5.36
N VAL A 223 13.93 -16.41 4.24
CA VAL A 223 15.26 -17.04 4.20
C VAL A 223 16.41 -16.03 4.15
N ALA A 224 16.16 -14.77 3.83
CA ALA A 224 17.19 -13.72 3.75
C ALA A 224 17.76 -13.35 5.13
N LYS A 225 16.99 -13.49 6.20
CA LYS A 225 17.36 -13.13 7.57
C LYS A 225 17.83 -11.68 7.74
N ARG A 226 17.35 -10.81 6.87
CA ARG A 226 17.56 -9.36 6.91
C ARG A 226 16.31 -8.66 6.40
N LEU A 227 16.15 -7.40 6.74
CA LEU A 227 15.16 -6.55 6.09
C LEU A 227 15.52 -6.36 4.60
N ALA A 228 14.52 -6.28 3.76
CA ALA A 228 14.72 -5.83 2.39
C ALA A 228 15.04 -4.34 2.35
N THR A 229 15.73 -3.89 1.31
CA THR A 229 15.94 -2.45 1.10
C THR A 229 14.72 -1.85 0.35
N PRO A 230 14.51 -0.52 0.44
CA PRO A 230 13.48 0.16 -0.34
C PRO A 230 13.58 -0.11 -1.85
N GLU A 231 14.80 -0.17 -2.39
CA GLU A 231 15.09 -0.41 -3.81
C GLU A 231 14.68 -1.84 -4.23
N GLU A 232 14.84 -2.83 -3.34
CA GLU A 232 14.39 -4.21 -3.60
C GLU A 232 12.86 -4.30 -3.76
N MET A 233 12.12 -3.34 -3.21
CA MET A 233 10.66 -3.21 -3.39
C MET A 233 10.29 -2.29 -4.56
N ALA A 234 11.08 -1.25 -4.85
CA ALA A 234 10.85 -0.35 -5.98
C ALA A 234 11.04 -1.06 -7.33
N LYS A 235 12.05 -1.94 -7.44
CA LYS A 235 12.32 -2.71 -8.68
C LYS A 235 11.10 -3.47 -9.20
N PRO A 236 10.41 -4.32 -8.42
CA PRO A 236 9.21 -5.00 -8.90
C PRO A 236 8.04 -4.04 -9.19
N LEU A 237 7.92 -2.91 -8.48
CA LEU A 237 6.90 -1.89 -8.79
C LEU A 237 7.14 -1.27 -10.17
N VAL A 238 8.37 -0.83 -10.44
CA VAL A 238 8.77 -0.26 -11.72
C VAL A 238 8.63 -1.31 -12.83
N PHE A 239 9.04 -2.57 -12.60
CA PHE A 239 8.85 -3.66 -13.55
C PHE A 239 7.37 -3.87 -13.90
N LEU A 240 6.47 -3.96 -12.93
CA LEU A 240 5.06 -4.24 -13.16
C LEU A 240 4.35 -3.15 -13.99
N ASN A 241 4.77 -1.90 -13.88
CA ASN A 241 4.22 -0.81 -14.69
C ASN A 241 4.97 -0.56 -16.00
N SER A 242 6.09 -1.26 -16.26
CA SER A 242 6.89 -1.13 -17.47
C SER A 242 6.32 -1.90 -18.68
N ASP A 243 6.88 -1.66 -19.84
CA ASP A 243 6.57 -2.39 -21.06
C ASP A 243 7.07 -3.86 -21.02
N MET A 244 7.93 -4.24 -20.07
CA MET A 244 8.33 -5.62 -19.82
C MET A 244 7.19 -6.48 -19.25
N ALA A 245 6.16 -5.88 -18.66
CA ALA A 245 5.05 -6.56 -17.99
C ALA A 245 3.73 -6.49 -18.76
N THR A 246 3.76 -6.35 -20.09
CA THR A 246 2.58 -6.08 -20.94
C THR A 246 1.45 -7.12 -20.83
N PHE A 247 1.75 -8.34 -20.39
CA PHE A 247 0.74 -9.40 -20.21
C PHE A 247 0.49 -9.74 -18.72
N ILE A 248 1.00 -8.90 -17.80
CA ILE A 248 0.81 -9.07 -16.35
C ILE A 248 -0.21 -8.05 -15.85
N SER A 249 -1.39 -8.52 -15.41
CA SER A 249 -2.42 -7.71 -14.78
C SER A 249 -3.19 -8.53 -13.75
N GLY A 250 -3.51 -7.94 -12.60
CA GLY A 250 -4.22 -8.57 -11.49
C GLY A 250 -3.35 -9.45 -10.57
N ILE A 251 -2.01 -9.34 -10.65
CA ILE A 251 -1.13 -10.13 -9.80
C ILE A 251 -0.99 -9.51 -8.40
N ASP A 252 -0.96 -10.39 -7.40
CA ASP A 252 -0.41 -10.13 -6.06
C ASP A 252 1.04 -10.65 -6.04
N LEU A 253 2.02 -9.79 -6.33
CA LEU A 253 3.43 -10.16 -6.34
C LEU A 253 4.02 -10.07 -4.92
N CYS A 254 4.15 -11.21 -4.27
CA CYS A 254 4.78 -11.31 -2.96
C CYS A 254 6.31 -11.17 -3.09
N VAL A 255 6.89 -10.21 -2.36
CA VAL A 255 8.33 -9.91 -2.36
C VAL A 255 8.83 -9.97 -0.91
N ASP A 256 9.07 -11.18 -0.39
CA ASP A 256 9.27 -11.47 1.03
C ASP A 256 10.36 -12.49 1.33
N SER A 257 11.21 -12.78 0.36
CA SER A 257 12.28 -13.79 0.53
C SER A 257 11.76 -15.14 1.02
N ALA A 258 10.66 -15.63 0.41
CA ALA A 258 10.03 -16.91 0.71
C ALA A 258 9.38 -17.01 2.12
N ASP A 259 9.16 -15.92 2.84
CA ASP A 259 8.48 -15.97 4.15
C ASP A 259 7.08 -16.58 4.03
N ASN A 260 6.32 -16.16 3.03
CA ASN A 260 5.01 -16.75 2.75
C ASN A 260 5.08 -18.23 2.34
N CYS A 261 6.11 -18.64 1.60
CA CYS A 261 6.31 -20.05 1.29
C CYS A 261 6.52 -20.89 2.56
N MET A 262 7.30 -20.37 3.53
CA MET A 262 7.51 -21.04 4.83
C MET A 262 6.18 -21.17 5.61
N LYS A 263 5.29 -20.16 5.53
CA LYS A 263 3.95 -20.22 6.14
C LYS A 263 3.07 -21.28 5.46
N ILE A 264 3.03 -21.31 4.13
CA ILE A 264 2.27 -22.29 3.33
C ILE A 264 2.74 -23.72 3.63
N LEU A 265 4.06 -23.95 3.72
CA LEU A 265 4.66 -25.24 4.03
C LEU A 265 4.59 -25.60 5.52
N LYS A 266 4.01 -24.75 6.36
CA LYS A 266 3.91 -24.92 7.82
C LYS A 266 5.26 -25.04 8.53
N ILE A 267 6.33 -24.57 7.90
CA ILE A 267 7.65 -24.40 8.51
C ILE A 267 7.59 -23.28 9.56
N LYS A 268 6.72 -22.29 9.29
CA LYS A 268 6.48 -21.13 10.15
C LYS A 268 4.98 -20.93 10.37
N LYS A 269 4.61 -20.45 11.57
CA LYS A 269 3.22 -20.13 11.90
C LYS A 269 2.79 -18.83 11.22
N ASP A 270 1.62 -18.86 10.55
CA ASP A 270 0.97 -17.64 10.04
C ASP A 270 0.24 -16.93 11.20
N ARG A 271 0.84 -15.82 11.66
CA ARG A 271 0.28 -14.98 12.74
C ARG A 271 -0.79 -14.00 12.24
N GLU A 272 -0.86 -13.78 10.93
CA GLU A 272 -1.78 -12.84 10.29
C GLU A 272 -3.07 -13.50 9.80
N ALA A 273 -3.20 -14.82 9.93
CA ALA A 273 -4.40 -15.57 9.59
C ALA A 273 -5.52 -15.38 10.65
N VAL A 274 -5.95 -14.13 10.86
CA VAL A 274 -6.98 -13.78 11.83
C VAL A 274 -8.07 -12.91 11.19
N PRO A 275 -9.36 -13.05 11.60
CA PRO A 275 -10.44 -12.18 11.14
C PRO A 275 -10.22 -10.71 11.53
N ALA A 276 -10.37 -9.79 10.55
CA ALA A 276 -10.16 -8.36 10.76
C ALA A 276 -11.38 -7.61 11.31
N THR A 277 -12.57 -8.22 11.21
CA THR A 277 -13.85 -7.57 11.59
C THR A 277 -14.59 -8.29 12.72
N ASN A 278 -14.02 -9.38 13.27
CA ASN A 278 -14.63 -10.08 14.40
C ASN A 278 -14.58 -9.20 15.67
N LYS A 279 -15.74 -8.68 16.07
CA LYS A 279 -15.88 -7.73 17.18
C LYS A 279 -15.29 -8.23 18.50
N LEU A 280 -15.34 -9.53 18.76
CA LEU A 280 -14.76 -10.10 19.98
C LEU A 280 -13.24 -10.06 19.93
N ILE A 281 -12.65 -10.49 18.80
CA ILE A 281 -11.19 -10.47 18.59
C ILE A 281 -10.67 -9.04 18.66
N LEU A 282 -11.35 -8.08 18.02
CA LEU A 282 -10.95 -6.67 18.03
C LEU A 282 -10.97 -6.07 19.44
N LYS A 283 -11.99 -6.38 20.23
CA LYS A 283 -12.08 -5.93 21.65
C LYS A 283 -10.97 -6.52 22.50
N ILE A 284 -10.65 -7.82 22.29
CA ILE A 284 -9.56 -8.48 23.01
C ILE A 284 -8.21 -7.84 22.63
N ALA A 285 -7.95 -7.65 21.33
CA ALA A 285 -6.74 -7.03 20.84
C ALA A 285 -6.53 -5.62 21.41
N LYS A 286 -7.59 -4.78 21.42
CA LYS A 286 -7.55 -3.44 21.99
C LYS A 286 -7.21 -3.49 23.49
N LYS A 287 -7.88 -4.37 24.26
CA LYS A 287 -7.62 -4.52 25.70
C LYS A 287 -6.18 -4.98 26.00
N MET A 288 -5.62 -5.82 25.16
CA MET A 288 -4.23 -6.27 25.31
C MET A 288 -3.23 -5.14 25.02
N MET A 289 -3.46 -4.33 24.00
CA MET A 289 -2.62 -3.18 23.68
C MET A 289 -2.69 -2.11 24.78
N ASP A 290 -3.88 -1.79 25.28
CA ASP A 290 -4.05 -0.81 26.37
C ASP A 290 -3.31 -1.26 27.64
N LYS A 291 -3.31 -2.57 27.96
CA LYS A 291 -2.53 -3.13 29.07
C LYS A 291 -1.01 -3.07 28.83
N GLY A 292 -0.57 -3.33 27.60
CA GLY A 292 0.84 -3.24 27.20
C GLY A 292 1.37 -1.81 27.34
N ASN A 293 0.61 -0.84 26.86
CA ASN A 293 0.97 0.59 26.94
C ASN A 293 1.03 1.10 28.39
N LYS A 294 0.12 0.65 29.27
CA LYS A 294 0.17 0.99 30.71
C LYS A 294 1.45 0.45 31.38
N LYS A 295 1.84 -0.79 31.10
CA LYS A 295 3.07 -1.39 31.66
C LYS A 295 4.35 -0.71 31.17
N LEU A 296 4.35 -0.17 29.94
CA LEU A 296 5.47 0.61 29.39
C LEU A 296 5.58 1.99 30.04
N ASN A 297 4.46 2.67 30.30
CA ASN A 297 4.43 3.97 30.95
C ASN A 297 4.73 3.90 32.46
N GLU A 298 4.57 2.75 33.09
CA GLU A 298 4.91 2.52 34.51
C GLU A 298 6.42 2.14 34.70
N LYS A 299 7.15 1.91 33.60
CA LYS A 299 8.59 1.57 33.62
C LYS A 299 9.51 2.71 33.17
N ASN A 300 8.94 3.81 32.71
CA ASN A 300 9.60 5.08 32.42
C ASN A 300 9.22 6.12 33.49
#